data_3ae82ab1358ed47884bd5fb5ca2eaf83
#
_entry.id   3ae82ab1358ed47884bd5fb5ca2eaf83
#
_cell.length_a   1.000
_cell.length_b   1.000
_cell.length_c   1.000
_cell.angle_alpha   90.00
_cell.angle_beta   90.00
_cell.angle_gamma   90.00
#
_symmetry.space_group_name_H-M   'P 1'
#
loop_
_entity.id
_entity.type
_entity.pdbx_description
1 polymer ?
#
loop_
_entity_poly.entity_id
_entity_poly.type
_entity_poly.pdbx_seq_one_letter_code
_entity_poly.pdbx_strand_id
1 'polypeptide(L)'
;MADIVPLQHNAPPDSERRTVAGRYHVRVEALEPNGEARGRVVATLSSPTAADFTAVYGPERGRDFTLDDVRFVGALPGELVEVVVTWSLPRPGRKRAKHPPAPLIHLTGVIEAAEKRVTPPCPVFGRCGGCQLQHMAYPAQLAWKTERVCHALAAAGLAAAPVLPAIGCDDPWRYRNHMRFSVDRDGRAGLTQRGTHRVLPLAACPIAEEGINRVLPLLAARTLPRPQALVRYSPSTREMLMVPPPDDELRAEIAAQGITLCDEAMDEELLGVLFRIRPSSFFQTNSRQANRMAELVLAWLPGGPDTTLVDAYCGVGTFARLLAPRAGRVIAIEESASAIRDARWNLRDTPNVTIVQAKVEDVLPSITERLDGLVIDPPRAGCQRPVLDALAERRVPRVVYVSCDPDTLARDLAYLCETRTAYHLREVQPLDMFPQTAHIENIATLEADV
;
A
#
# COMPACT_ATOMS: atom_id res chain seq x y z
N MET A 1 -27.74 30.09 -4.11
CA MET A 1 -26.40 29.79 -3.61
C MET A 1 -26.47 28.38 -3.10
N ALA A 2 -25.77 27.45 -3.73
CA ALA A 2 -25.71 26.08 -3.23
C ALA A 2 -24.98 26.12 -1.88
N ASP A 3 -25.57 25.46 -0.87
CA ASP A 3 -24.98 25.37 0.46
C ASP A 3 -23.67 24.57 0.37
N ILE A 4 -22.54 25.27 0.52
CA ILE A 4 -21.22 24.64 0.58
C ILE A 4 -21.19 23.82 1.89
N VAL A 5 -21.08 22.50 1.78
CA VAL A 5 -20.85 21.63 2.94
C VAL A 5 -19.39 21.81 3.39
N PRO A 6 -19.13 22.53 4.49
CA PRO A 6 -17.76 22.73 4.95
C PRO A 6 -17.18 21.42 5.46
N LEU A 7 -16.01 21.06 4.97
CA LEU A 7 -15.25 19.93 5.52
C LEU A 7 -14.57 20.36 6.81
N GLN A 8 -14.99 19.81 7.94
CA GLN A 8 -14.59 20.22 9.30
C GLN A 8 -13.06 20.14 9.59
N HIS A 9 -12.21 19.73 8.65
CA HIS A 9 -10.86 19.26 8.99
C HIS A 9 -9.70 19.84 8.17
N ASN A 10 -9.90 20.88 7.38
CA ASN A 10 -8.84 21.46 6.55
C ASN A 10 -8.37 22.84 7.05
N ALA A 11 -7.71 22.89 8.22
CA ALA A 11 -6.99 24.09 8.61
C ALA A 11 -5.74 24.30 7.73
N PRO A 12 -5.44 25.53 7.28
CA PRO A 12 -4.26 25.82 6.49
C PRO A 12 -2.97 25.49 7.27
N PRO A 13 -1.86 25.19 6.57
CA PRO A 13 -0.60 24.87 7.20
C PRO A 13 0.02 26.08 7.91
N ASP A 14 0.79 25.76 8.92
CA ASP A 14 1.43 26.59 9.92
C ASP A 14 2.34 27.75 9.49
N SER A 15 2.51 28.66 10.45
CA SER A 15 3.09 30.00 10.44
C SER A 15 4.61 30.14 10.23
N GLU A 16 5.40 29.06 10.08
CA GLU A 16 6.87 29.18 9.97
C GLU A 16 7.42 29.47 8.56
N ARG A 17 6.63 29.27 7.51
CA ARG A 17 7.00 29.65 6.13
C ARG A 17 6.08 30.75 5.65
N ARG A 18 6.68 31.80 5.09
CA ARG A 18 5.89 32.79 4.32
C ARG A 18 5.24 32.03 3.16
N THR A 19 3.91 32.09 3.09
CA THR A 19 3.11 31.44 2.05
C THR A 19 2.16 32.46 1.44
N VAL A 20 1.80 32.22 0.20
CA VAL A 20 0.69 32.92 -0.47
C VAL A 20 -0.35 31.85 -0.84
N ALA A 21 -1.61 32.22 -0.83
CA ALA A 21 -2.69 31.29 -1.10
C ALA A 21 -3.73 31.88 -2.06
N GLY A 22 -4.32 31.00 -2.88
CA GLY A 22 -5.46 31.30 -3.73
C GLY A 22 -6.61 30.32 -3.48
N ARG A 23 -7.84 30.76 -3.80
CA ARG A 23 -9.05 29.91 -3.70
C ARG A 23 -9.66 29.75 -5.09
N TYR A 24 -10.02 28.52 -5.42
CA TYR A 24 -10.46 28.13 -6.75
C TYR A 24 -11.63 27.17 -6.69
N HIS A 25 -12.55 27.27 -7.65
CA HIS A 25 -13.49 26.19 -7.94
C HIS A 25 -12.89 25.27 -8.99
N VAL A 26 -12.99 23.97 -8.74
CA VAL A 26 -12.40 22.91 -9.57
C VAL A 26 -13.48 21.92 -9.95
N ARG A 27 -13.62 21.63 -11.25
CA ARG A 27 -14.40 20.50 -11.76
C ARG A 27 -13.48 19.30 -11.83
N VAL A 28 -13.80 18.26 -11.08
CA VAL A 28 -13.00 17.02 -11.03
C VAL A 28 -13.31 16.17 -12.27
N GLU A 29 -12.28 15.82 -13.02
CA GLU A 29 -12.39 15.06 -14.27
C GLU A 29 -12.07 13.58 -14.10
N ALA A 30 -11.08 13.25 -13.28
CA ALA A 30 -10.61 11.87 -13.11
C ALA A 30 -10.07 11.61 -11.72
N LEU A 31 -9.97 10.33 -11.38
CA LEU A 31 -9.20 9.83 -10.24
C LEU A 31 -7.95 9.13 -10.78
N GLU A 32 -6.78 9.64 -10.38
CA GLU A 32 -5.49 9.11 -10.80
C GLU A 32 -5.18 7.76 -10.12
N PRO A 33 -4.29 6.93 -10.67
CA PRO A 33 -3.94 5.61 -10.09
C PRO A 33 -3.47 5.65 -8.62
N ASN A 34 -2.92 6.78 -8.16
CA ASN A 34 -2.51 6.99 -6.78
C ASN A 34 -3.66 7.45 -5.86
N GLY A 35 -4.91 7.54 -6.37
CA GLY A 35 -6.09 7.97 -5.65
C GLY A 35 -6.22 9.49 -5.48
N GLU A 36 -5.42 10.29 -6.18
CA GLU A 36 -5.60 11.74 -6.27
C GLU A 36 -6.62 12.10 -7.33
N ALA A 37 -7.50 13.04 -7.01
CA ALA A 37 -8.37 13.66 -7.99
C ALA A 37 -7.56 14.59 -8.91
N ARG A 38 -7.77 14.50 -10.22
CA ARG A 38 -7.33 15.47 -11.20
C ARG A 38 -8.53 16.30 -11.65
N GLY A 39 -8.39 17.61 -11.62
CA GLY A 39 -9.48 18.50 -12.02
C GLY A 39 -8.97 19.79 -12.64
N ARG A 40 -9.90 20.43 -13.38
CA ARG A 40 -9.67 21.71 -14.05
C ARG A 40 -10.24 22.86 -13.24
N VAL A 41 -9.48 23.95 -13.13
CA VAL A 41 -9.96 25.19 -12.52
C VAL A 41 -11.03 25.79 -13.43
N VAL A 42 -12.24 26.00 -12.88
CA VAL A 42 -13.38 26.58 -13.59
C VAL A 42 -13.72 28.01 -13.10
N ALA A 43 -13.28 28.37 -11.91
CA ALA A 43 -13.38 29.73 -11.39
C ALA A 43 -12.25 30.06 -10.41
N THR A 44 -11.75 31.26 -10.46
CA THR A 44 -10.79 31.83 -9.50
C THR A 44 -11.54 32.76 -8.56
N LEU A 45 -11.60 32.43 -7.27
CA LEU A 45 -12.24 33.23 -6.22
C LEU A 45 -11.28 34.28 -5.67
N SER A 46 -10.03 33.85 -5.45
CA SER A 46 -8.90 34.71 -5.11
C SER A 46 -7.62 34.10 -5.64
N SER A 47 -6.65 34.93 -6.01
CA SER A 47 -5.35 34.49 -6.49
C SER A 47 -4.25 35.35 -5.88
N PRO A 48 -3.06 34.78 -5.65
CA PRO A 48 -1.85 35.55 -5.38
C PRO A 48 -1.60 36.59 -6.50
N THR A 49 -0.89 37.65 -6.16
CA THR A 49 -0.52 38.67 -7.14
C THR A 49 0.55 38.15 -8.11
N ALA A 50 0.69 38.82 -9.27
CA ALA A 50 1.79 38.54 -10.20
C ALA A 50 3.18 38.68 -9.53
N ALA A 51 3.30 39.62 -8.56
CA ALA A 51 4.53 39.78 -7.76
C ALA A 51 4.80 38.56 -6.88
N ASP A 52 3.76 37.93 -6.27
CA ASP A 52 3.88 36.74 -5.47
C ASP A 52 4.31 35.53 -6.34
N PHE A 53 3.68 35.33 -7.48
CA PHE A 53 4.09 34.29 -8.43
C PHE A 53 5.51 34.50 -8.97
N THR A 54 5.88 35.76 -9.26
CA THR A 54 7.24 36.11 -9.64
C THR A 54 8.23 35.76 -8.50
N ALA A 55 7.82 35.95 -7.25
CA ALA A 55 8.64 35.58 -6.10
C ALA A 55 8.85 34.05 -5.99
N VAL A 56 7.83 33.24 -6.31
CA VAL A 56 7.90 31.77 -6.27
C VAL A 56 8.62 31.21 -7.50
N TYR A 57 8.21 31.57 -8.71
CA TYR A 57 8.63 30.93 -9.96
C TYR A 57 9.70 31.68 -10.75
N GLY A 58 9.98 32.94 -10.40
CA GLY A 58 10.91 33.81 -11.12
C GLY A 58 10.23 34.73 -12.14
N PRO A 59 10.99 35.72 -12.66
CA PRO A 59 10.42 36.79 -13.52
C PRO A 59 9.90 36.25 -14.87
N GLU A 60 10.45 35.18 -15.39
CA GLU A 60 10.02 34.63 -16.69
C GLU A 60 8.76 33.79 -16.60
N ARG A 61 8.59 33.01 -15.51
CA ARG A 61 7.47 32.08 -15.31
C ARG A 61 6.35 32.63 -14.41
N GLY A 62 6.66 33.61 -13.57
CA GLY A 62 5.70 34.13 -12.59
C GLY A 62 4.75 35.19 -13.13
N ARG A 63 5.07 35.85 -14.26
CA ARG A 63 4.23 36.91 -14.82
C ARG A 63 2.92 36.38 -15.43
N ASP A 64 3.02 35.26 -16.14
CA ASP A 64 1.93 34.66 -16.90
C ASP A 64 1.50 33.31 -16.27
N PHE A 65 1.73 33.16 -14.97
CA PHE A 65 1.36 31.91 -14.29
C PHE A 65 -0.16 31.80 -14.22
N THR A 66 -0.68 30.71 -14.82
CA THR A 66 -2.06 30.26 -14.69
C THR A 66 -2.10 28.91 -13.98
N LEU A 67 -3.16 28.69 -13.22
CA LEU A 67 -3.43 27.41 -12.58
C LEU A 67 -4.61 26.77 -13.33
N ASP A 68 -4.30 25.90 -14.29
CA ASP A 68 -5.33 25.28 -15.12
C ASP A 68 -5.76 23.92 -14.56
N ASP A 69 -4.78 23.06 -14.19
CA ASP A 69 -5.00 21.73 -13.67
C ASP A 69 -4.46 21.59 -12.25
N VAL A 70 -5.18 20.84 -11.42
CA VAL A 70 -4.81 20.56 -10.04
C VAL A 70 -4.96 19.07 -9.69
N ARG A 71 -4.11 18.60 -8.76
CA ARG A 71 -4.19 17.23 -8.21
C ARG A 71 -4.22 17.29 -6.68
N PHE A 72 -5.18 16.61 -6.09
CA PHE A 72 -5.40 16.62 -4.63
C PHE A 72 -6.21 15.40 -4.19
N VAL A 73 -6.29 15.17 -2.89
CA VAL A 73 -7.06 14.05 -2.32
C VAL A 73 -8.38 14.52 -1.76
N GLY A 74 -9.41 13.69 -1.90
CA GLY A 74 -10.68 13.86 -1.22
C GLY A 74 -11.83 14.31 -2.13
N ALA A 75 -11.67 14.25 -3.46
CA ALA A 75 -12.73 14.52 -4.40
C ALA A 75 -12.92 13.40 -5.43
N LEU A 76 -14.12 13.33 -6.02
CA LEU A 76 -14.54 12.30 -6.96
C LEU A 76 -14.81 12.90 -8.36
N PRO A 77 -14.64 12.11 -9.42
CA PRO A 77 -14.98 12.54 -10.77
C PRO A 77 -16.43 13.05 -10.85
N GLY A 78 -16.62 14.16 -11.58
CA GLY A 78 -17.90 14.84 -11.74
C GLY A 78 -18.21 15.90 -10.67
N GLU A 79 -17.50 15.93 -9.54
CA GLU A 79 -17.73 16.89 -8.49
C GLU A 79 -17.28 18.31 -8.88
N LEU A 80 -18.00 19.32 -8.38
CA LEU A 80 -17.54 20.69 -8.30
C LEU A 80 -17.12 20.97 -6.87
N VAL A 81 -15.87 21.40 -6.68
CA VAL A 81 -15.30 21.57 -5.35
C VAL A 81 -14.59 22.91 -5.20
N GLU A 82 -14.44 23.36 -3.97
CA GLU A 82 -13.59 24.50 -3.61
C GLU A 82 -12.26 23.97 -3.06
N VAL A 83 -11.16 24.52 -3.57
CA VAL A 83 -9.80 24.22 -3.09
C VAL A 83 -9.05 25.47 -2.70
N VAL A 84 -8.17 25.34 -1.72
CA VAL A 84 -7.14 26.33 -1.39
C VAL A 84 -5.79 25.79 -1.87
N VAL A 85 -5.14 26.56 -2.72
CA VAL A 85 -3.79 26.27 -3.22
C VAL A 85 -2.81 27.18 -2.50
N THR A 86 -1.79 26.62 -1.89
CA THR A 86 -0.80 27.33 -1.06
C THR A 86 0.59 27.17 -1.65
N TRP A 87 1.26 28.25 -1.93
CA TRP A 87 2.63 28.30 -2.43
C TRP A 87 3.59 28.74 -1.31
N SER A 88 4.70 28.05 -1.16
CA SER A 88 5.78 28.42 -0.24
C SER A 88 6.67 29.49 -0.87
N LEU A 89 6.81 30.63 -0.23
CA LEU A 89 7.73 31.67 -0.66
C LEU A 89 9.19 31.31 -0.33
N PRO A 90 10.17 31.70 -1.15
CA PRO A 90 11.59 31.54 -0.85
C PRO A 90 11.96 32.24 0.46
N ARG A 91 12.87 31.65 1.23
CA ARG A 91 13.41 32.33 2.44
C ARG A 91 14.23 33.57 2.03
N PRO A 92 14.07 34.69 2.71
CA PRO A 92 14.90 35.88 2.47
C PRO A 92 16.40 35.53 2.52
N GLY A 93 17.19 36.02 1.58
CA GLY A 93 18.64 35.82 1.54
C GLY A 93 19.12 34.45 1.04
N ARG A 94 18.26 33.51 0.73
CA ARG A 94 18.64 32.24 0.06
C ARG A 94 18.45 32.32 -1.46
N LYS A 95 19.40 31.73 -2.20
CA LYS A 95 19.21 31.51 -3.66
C LYS A 95 17.92 30.72 -3.90
N ARG A 96 17.15 31.11 -4.91
CA ARG A 96 15.97 30.36 -5.34
C ARG A 96 16.34 28.91 -5.67
N ALA A 97 15.48 28.00 -5.28
CA ALA A 97 15.60 26.63 -5.74
C ALA A 97 15.41 26.59 -7.28
N LYS A 98 16.21 25.77 -7.95
CA LYS A 98 16.08 25.55 -9.40
C LYS A 98 14.68 25.04 -9.78
N HIS A 99 14.09 24.26 -8.85
CA HIS A 99 12.71 23.79 -8.91
C HIS A 99 12.00 24.21 -7.60
N PRO A 100 11.08 25.15 -7.63
CA PRO A 100 10.27 25.50 -6.45
C PRO A 100 9.44 24.28 -6.02
N PRO A 101 9.17 24.12 -4.73
CA PRO A 101 8.31 23.04 -4.25
C PRO A 101 6.92 23.16 -4.89
N ALA A 102 6.32 22.01 -5.22
CA ALA A 102 4.95 21.97 -5.71
C ALA A 102 4.00 22.63 -4.70
N PRO A 103 2.95 23.33 -5.15
CA PRO A 103 1.96 23.91 -4.26
C PRO A 103 1.24 22.81 -3.48
N LEU A 104 0.85 23.13 -2.25
CA LEU A 104 -0.03 22.28 -1.46
C LEU A 104 -1.47 22.64 -1.80
N ILE A 105 -2.27 21.64 -2.15
CA ILE A 105 -3.67 21.83 -2.53
C ILE A 105 -4.54 21.14 -1.49
N HIS A 106 -5.47 21.91 -0.92
CA HIS A 106 -6.39 21.44 0.09
C HIS A 106 -7.83 21.64 -0.37
N LEU A 107 -8.61 20.57 -0.33
CA LEU A 107 -10.05 20.59 -0.50
C LEU A 107 -10.68 21.29 0.70
N THR A 108 -11.45 22.35 0.49
CA THR A 108 -12.11 23.13 1.55
C THR A 108 -13.63 22.98 1.55
N GLY A 109 -14.22 22.60 0.42
CA GLY A 109 -15.65 22.38 0.32
C GLY A 109 -16.05 21.59 -0.92
N VAL A 110 -17.18 20.91 -0.84
CA VAL A 110 -17.84 20.25 -1.97
C VAL A 110 -19.10 21.02 -2.29
N ILE A 111 -19.21 21.53 -3.52
CA ILE A 111 -20.32 22.35 -4.01
C ILE A 111 -21.38 21.46 -4.67
N GLU A 112 -20.91 20.56 -5.55
CA GLU A 112 -21.74 19.54 -6.19
C GLU A 112 -21.12 18.18 -5.89
N ALA A 113 -21.80 17.37 -5.10
CA ALA A 113 -21.28 16.07 -4.68
C ALA A 113 -21.66 14.97 -5.67
N ALA A 114 -20.76 14.00 -5.86
CA ALA A 114 -21.07 12.78 -6.59
C ALA A 114 -21.93 11.82 -5.72
N GLU A 115 -22.78 11.02 -6.36
CA GLU A 115 -23.64 10.04 -5.68
C GLU A 115 -22.89 9.05 -4.79
N LYS A 116 -21.69 8.67 -5.22
CA LYS A 116 -20.83 7.72 -4.50
C LYS A 116 -20.03 8.33 -3.34
N ARG A 117 -20.25 9.63 -3.04
CA ARG A 117 -19.56 10.31 -1.94
C ARG A 117 -20.10 9.89 -0.57
N VAL A 118 -19.20 9.69 0.36
CA VAL A 118 -19.50 9.49 1.79
C VAL A 118 -18.63 10.42 2.64
N THR A 119 -19.06 10.67 3.88
CA THR A 119 -18.26 11.44 4.83
C THR A 119 -17.14 10.58 5.41
N PRO A 120 -15.85 10.96 5.27
CA PRO A 120 -14.75 10.24 5.87
C PRO A 120 -14.83 10.22 7.40
N PRO A 121 -14.73 9.07 8.07
CA PRO A 121 -14.76 9.02 9.54
C PRO A 121 -13.45 9.48 10.19
N CYS A 122 -12.34 9.55 9.45
CA CYS A 122 -11.04 9.96 9.96
C CYS A 122 -10.92 11.48 10.02
N PRO A 123 -10.68 12.07 11.21
CA PRO A 123 -10.60 13.53 11.37
C PRO A 123 -9.38 14.18 10.69
N VAL A 124 -8.42 13.39 10.26
CA VAL A 124 -7.22 13.87 9.54
C VAL A 124 -7.16 13.36 8.09
N PHE A 125 -8.27 12.83 7.56
CA PHE A 125 -8.35 12.46 6.15
C PHE A 125 -8.03 13.66 5.25
N GLY A 126 -7.35 13.43 4.13
CA GLY A 126 -6.86 14.49 3.25
C GLY A 126 -5.56 15.17 3.72
N ARG A 127 -5.30 15.22 5.03
CA ARG A 127 -4.05 15.73 5.61
C ARG A 127 -3.02 14.63 5.84
N CYS A 128 -3.45 13.50 6.39
CA CYS A 128 -2.62 12.30 6.59
C CYS A 128 -2.33 11.63 5.22
N GLY A 129 -1.10 11.15 5.05
CA GLY A 129 -0.68 10.42 3.84
C GLY A 129 -1.21 8.99 3.74
N GLY A 130 -1.85 8.45 4.78
CA GLY A 130 -2.16 7.02 4.89
C GLY A 130 -3.33 6.54 4.03
N CYS A 131 -4.36 7.38 3.79
CA CYS A 131 -5.58 7.02 3.06
C CYS A 131 -5.88 8.01 1.93
N GLN A 132 -6.46 7.50 0.83
CA GLN A 132 -6.83 8.29 -0.34
C GLN A 132 -8.33 8.24 -0.66
N LEU A 133 -9.06 7.19 -0.23
CA LEU A 133 -10.40 6.86 -0.74
C LEU A 133 -11.52 6.89 0.31
N GLN A 134 -11.28 7.32 1.56
CA GLN A 134 -12.32 7.31 2.61
C GLN A 134 -13.58 8.13 2.27
N HIS A 135 -13.51 9.05 1.32
CA HIS A 135 -14.63 9.86 0.85
C HIS A 135 -15.49 9.18 -0.23
N MET A 136 -15.10 7.99 -0.66
CA MET A 136 -15.80 7.16 -1.64
C MET A 136 -16.46 5.97 -0.95
N ALA A 137 -17.72 5.68 -1.27
CA ALA A 137 -18.43 4.49 -0.79
C ALA A 137 -17.66 3.21 -1.12
N TYR A 138 -17.58 2.27 -0.19
CA TYR A 138 -16.69 1.11 -0.32
C TYR A 138 -16.94 0.25 -1.57
N PRO A 139 -18.20 -0.04 -1.98
CA PRO A 139 -18.43 -0.72 -3.26
C PRO A 139 -17.87 0.03 -4.48
N ALA A 140 -17.90 1.36 -4.44
CA ALA A 140 -17.31 2.18 -5.51
C ALA A 140 -15.77 2.15 -5.50
N GLN A 141 -15.13 2.01 -4.33
CA GLN A 141 -13.69 1.78 -4.24
C GLN A 141 -13.31 0.46 -4.92
N LEU A 142 -14.06 -0.61 -4.68
CA LEU A 142 -13.82 -1.94 -5.29
C LEU A 142 -13.97 -1.89 -6.81
N ALA A 143 -15.03 -1.25 -7.30
CA ALA A 143 -15.25 -1.07 -8.74
C ALA A 143 -14.09 -0.29 -9.38
N TRP A 144 -13.71 0.85 -8.80
CA TRP A 144 -12.58 1.66 -9.28
C TRP A 144 -11.25 0.88 -9.28
N LYS A 145 -10.99 0.07 -8.24
CA LYS A 145 -9.80 -0.78 -8.16
C LYS A 145 -9.79 -1.85 -9.26
N THR A 146 -10.95 -2.48 -9.53
CA THR A 146 -11.11 -3.42 -10.63
C THR A 146 -10.82 -2.76 -11.98
N GLU A 147 -11.44 -1.60 -12.24
CA GLU A 147 -11.22 -0.83 -13.47
C GLU A 147 -9.74 -0.47 -13.66
N ARG A 148 -9.03 -0.10 -12.59
CA ARG A 148 -7.61 0.21 -12.63
C ARG A 148 -6.77 -1.00 -13.10
N VAL A 149 -7.09 -2.20 -12.63
CA VAL A 149 -6.42 -3.44 -13.07
C VAL A 149 -6.73 -3.72 -14.55
N CYS A 150 -7.99 -3.58 -14.97
CA CYS A 150 -8.37 -3.71 -16.37
C CYS A 150 -7.62 -2.73 -17.27
N HIS A 151 -7.50 -1.46 -16.85
CA HIS A 151 -6.79 -0.43 -17.62
C HIS A 151 -5.30 -0.74 -17.73
N ALA A 152 -4.64 -1.20 -16.66
CA ALA A 152 -3.22 -1.57 -16.69
C ALA A 152 -2.97 -2.74 -17.66
N LEU A 153 -3.80 -3.76 -17.62
CA LEU A 153 -3.71 -4.90 -18.53
C LEU A 153 -3.97 -4.51 -19.98
N ALA A 154 -5.00 -3.71 -20.23
CA ALA A 154 -5.32 -3.21 -21.56
C ALA A 154 -4.17 -2.37 -22.16
N ALA A 155 -3.55 -1.49 -21.35
CA ALA A 155 -2.39 -0.70 -21.76
C ALA A 155 -1.16 -1.56 -22.11
N ALA A 156 -1.03 -2.75 -21.53
CA ALA A 156 0.02 -3.72 -21.83
C ALA A 156 -0.32 -4.69 -22.99
N GLY A 157 -1.46 -4.50 -23.65
CA GLY A 157 -1.90 -5.36 -24.78
C GLY A 157 -2.80 -6.53 -24.37
N LEU A 158 -3.13 -6.67 -23.10
CA LEU A 158 -3.97 -7.75 -22.54
C LEU A 158 -5.42 -7.29 -22.31
N ALA A 159 -6.03 -6.58 -23.26
CA ALA A 159 -7.39 -6.04 -23.11
C ALA A 159 -8.49 -7.12 -22.93
N ALA A 160 -8.25 -8.34 -23.39
CA ALA A 160 -9.16 -9.48 -23.25
C ALA A 160 -8.89 -10.30 -21.96
N ALA A 161 -7.97 -9.87 -21.08
CA ALA A 161 -7.65 -10.60 -19.87
C ALA A 161 -8.90 -10.76 -18.96
N PRO A 162 -9.19 -11.96 -18.43
CA PRO A 162 -10.33 -12.20 -17.58
C PRO A 162 -10.07 -11.65 -16.16
N VAL A 163 -10.42 -10.38 -15.96
CA VAL A 163 -10.33 -9.71 -14.64
C VAL A 163 -11.64 -9.89 -13.89
N LEU A 164 -11.56 -10.49 -12.72
CA LEU A 164 -12.70 -10.69 -11.83
C LEU A 164 -12.97 -9.41 -11.00
N PRO A 165 -14.20 -9.22 -10.48
CA PRO A 165 -14.48 -8.15 -9.53
C PRO A 165 -13.56 -8.23 -8.30
N ALA A 166 -13.08 -7.10 -7.81
CA ALA A 166 -12.22 -7.07 -6.64
C ALA A 166 -12.90 -7.65 -5.40
N ILE A 167 -12.23 -8.57 -4.72
CA ILE A 167 -12.67 -9.11 -3.43
C ILE A 167 -12.41 -8.06 -2.36
N GLY A 168 -13.49 -7.59 -1.70
CA GLY A 168 -13.43 -6.64 -0.60
C GLY A 168 -13.28 -7.28 0.77
N CYS A 169 -13.17 -6.43 1.80
CA CYS A 169 -13.30 -6.81 3.20
C CYS A 169 -14.76 -6.68 3.65
N ASP A 170 -15.25 -7.58 4.50
CA ASP A 170 -16.55 -7.44 5.17
C ASP A 170 -16.58 -6.19 6.05
N ASP A 171 -15.49 -5.93 6.78
CA ASP A 171 -15.24 -4.67 7.47
C ASP A 171 -13.98 -4.01 6.89
N PRO A 172 -14.10 -2.92 6.12
CA PRO A 172 -12.98 -2.23 5.50
C PRO A 172 -12.22 -1.29 6.45
N TRP A 173 -12.42 -1.47 7.74
CA TRP A 173 -11.78 -0.74 8.82
C TRP A 173 -11.06 -1.70 9.76
N ARG A 174 -10.24 -1.16 10.69
CA ARG A 174 -9.57 -1.94 11.72
C ARG A 174 -8.87 -3.20 11.20
N TYR A 175 -8.17 -3.06 10.07
CA TYR A 175 -7.48 -4.20 9.43
C TYR A 175 -5.97 -4.11 9.54
N ARG A 176 -5.44 -2.88 9.72
CA ARG A 176 -4.01 -2.64 9.61
C ARG A 176 -3.28 -3.03 10.89
N ASN A 177 -2.60 -4.17 10.84
CA ASN A 177 -1.87 -4.77 11.95
C ASN A 177 -0.43 -4.26 12.13
N HIS A 178 0.07 -3.42 11.24
CA HIS A 178 1.44 -2.90 11.24
C HIS A 178 1.46 -1.42 10.92
N MET A 179 1.95 -0.60 11.86
CA MET A 179 2.07 0.84 11.67
C MET A 179 3.46 1.35 12.00
N ARG A 180 3.91 2.30 11.20
CA ARG A 180 5.16 3.04 11.42
C ARG A 180 4.83 4.50 11.67
N PHE A 181 5.22 5.00 12.82
CA PHE A 181 5.03 6.37 13.27
C PHE A 181 6.32 7.16 13.09
N SER A 182 6.21 8.36 12.55
CA SER A 182 7.29 9.35 12.59
C SER A 182 7.32 10.00 13.96
N VAL A 183 8.51 10.31 14.46
CA VAL A 183 8.70 11.00 15.74
C VAL A 183 9.28 12.40 15.44
N ASP A 184 8.60 13.45 15.89
CA ASP A 184 9.01 14.84 15.68
C ASP A 184 10.21 15.26 16.58
N ARG A 185 10.59 16.55 16.51
CA ARG A 185 11.73 17.08 17.29
C ARG A 185 11.49 17.08 18.78
N ASP A 186 10.22 17.12 19.17
CA ASP A 186 9.78 17.13 20.57
C ASP A 186 9.53 15.71 21.10
N GLY A 187 9.82 14.67 20.30
CA GLY A 187 9.62 13.27 20.65
C GLY A 187 8.18 12.76 20.51
N ARG A 188 7.28 13.55 19.89
CA ARG A 188 5.87 13.15 19.73
C ARG A 188 5.70 12.24 18.51
N ALA A 189 5.08 11.09 18.71
CA ALA A 189 4.77 10.15 17.64
C ALA A 189 3.48 10.52 16.91
N GLY A 190 3.46 10.24 15.59
CA GLY A 190 2.28 10.43 14.77
C GLY A 190 2.50 9.97 13.32
N LEU A 191 1.50 10.15 12.49
CA LEU A 191 1.61 9.88 11.06
C LEU A 191 2.12 11.11 10.31
N THR A 192 2.76 10.88 9.16
CA THR A 192 3.30 11.97 8.35
C THR A 192 2.18 12.67 7.57
N GLN A 193 2.14 13.99 7.65
CA GLN A 193 1.26 14.82 6.83
C GLN A 193 1.69 14.72 5.35
N ARG A 194 0.72 14.52 4.47
CA ARG A 194 0.92 14.42 3.02
C ARG A 194 1.72 15.61 2.47
N GLY A 195 2.69 15.31 1.61
CA GLY A 195 3.54 16.31 0.96
C GLY A 195 4.50 17.07 1.89
N THR A 196 4.62 16.65 3.14
CA THR A 196 5.49 17.31 4.15
C THR A 196 6.25 16.27 4.99
N HIS A 197 7.12 16.75 5.90
CA HIS A 197 7.75 15.93 6.94
C HIS A 197 7.14 16.19 8.33
N ARG A 198 5.96 16.80 8.38
CA ARG A 198 5.31 17.13 9.66
C ARG A 198 4.64 15.89 10.22
N VAL A 199 4.75 15.73 11.52
CA VAL A 199 4.07 14.68 12.26
C VAL A 199 2.69 15.16 12.67
N LEU A 200 1.67 14.36 12.39
CA LEU A 200 0.29 14.52 12.84
C LEU A 200 0.06 13.57 14.01
N PRO A 201 0.00 14.06 15.26
CA PRO A 201 -0.40 13.23 16.38
C PRO A 201 -1.83 12.73 16.18
N LEU A 202 -2.08 11.48 16.55
CA LEU A 202 -3.39 10.83 16.42
C LEU A 202 -3.74 10.11 17.72
N ALA A 203 -4.97 10.30 18.17
CA ALA A 203 -5.55 9.52 19.28
C ALA A 203 -6.05 8.14 18.81
N ALA A 204 -6.49 8.04 17.55
CA ALA A 204 -6.93 6.80 16.92
C ALA A 204 -6.79 6.87 15.41
N CYS A 205 -6.63 5.69 14.78
CA CYS A 205 -6.62 5.54 13.33
C CYS A 205 -7.71 4.55 12.92
N PRO A 206 -8.73 4.95 12.14
CA PRO A 206 -9.86 4.07 11.81
C PRO A 206 -9.49 2.78 11.08
N ILE A 207 -8.36 2.76 10.35
CA ILE A 207 -7.90 1.57 9.65
C ILE A 207 -6.95 0.69 10.49
N ALA A 208 -6.41 1.19 11.61
CA ALA A 208 -5.53 0.42 12.48
C ALA A 208 -6.31 -0.62 13.29
N GLU A 209 -5.70 -1.78 13.52
CA GLU A 209 -6.22 -2.80 14.43
C GLU A 209 -6.49 -2.21 15.82
N GLU A 210 -7.47 -2.78 16.51
CA GLU A 210 -7.92 -2.30 17.82
C GLU A 210 -6.77 -2.30 18.84
N GLY A 211 -5.91 -3.32 18.84
CA GLY A 211 -4.75 -3.36 19.73
C GLY A 211 -3.79 -2.20 19.50
N ILE A 212 -3.59 -1.76 18.26
CA ILE A 212 -2.80 -0.56 17.96
C ILE A 212 -3.49 0.70 18.46
N ASN A 213 -4.82 0.81 18.24
CA ASN A 213 -5.59 1.97 18.69
C ASN A 213 -5.59 2.14 20.21
N ARG A 214 -5.54 1.05 20.99
CA ARG A 214 -5.41 1.10 22.46
C ARG A 214 -4.07 1.67 22.91
N VAL A 215 -3.02 1.46 22.12
CA VAL A 215 -1.66 1.92 22.44
C VAL A 215 -1.38 3.34 21.93
N LEU A 216 -2.07 3.82 20.89
CA LEU A 216 -1.86 5.16 20.33
C LEU A 216 -1.93 6.30 21.36
N PRO A 217 -2.92 6.38 22.26
CA PRO A 217 -2.95 7.41 23.29
C PRO A 217 -1.77 7.35 24.26
N LEU A 218 -1.29 6.14 24.57
CA LEU A 218 -0.12 5.93 25.43
C LEU A 218 1.16 6.46 24.78
N LEU A 219 1.31 6.24 23.47
CA LEU A 219 2.43 6.78 22.69
C LEU A 219 2.36 8.30 22.55
N ALA A 220 1.16 8.84 22.35
CA ALA A 220 0.95 10.28 22.23
C ALA A 220 1.26 11.07 23.52
N ALA A 221 1.16 10.41 24.69
CA ALA A 221 1.44 11.00 25.99
C ALA A 221 2.94 10.99 26.36
N ARG A 222 3.81 10.40 25.51
CA ARG A 222 5.23 10.17 25.80
C ARG A 222 6.16 10.82 24.81
N THR A 223 7.39 11.01 25.26
CA THR A 223 8.52 11.37 24.40
C THR A 223 9.20 10.10 23.93
N LEU A 224 9.15 9.85 22.62
CA LEU A 224 9.74 8.66 22.01
C LEU A 224 11.09 8.94 21.35
N PRO A 225 11.99 7.94 21.26
CA PRO A 225 13.24 8.05 20.51
C PRO A 225 12.98 8.28 19.02
N ARG A 226 13.81 9.14 18.42
CA ARG A 226 13.75 9.43 16.97
C ARG A 226 14.51 8.38 16.17
N PRO A 227 14.26 8.28 14.85
CA PRO A 227 13.30 9.10 14.05
C PRO A 227 11.90 8.47 13.89
N GLN A 228 11.72 7.23 14.31
CA GLN A 228 10.52 6.46 14.05
C GLN A 228 10.20 5.48 15.18
N ALA A 229 8.94 5.17 15.36
CA ALA A 229 8.46 4.04 16.12
C ALA A 229 7.65 3.10 15.22
N LEU A 230 7.86 1.80 15.38
CA LEU A 230 7.14 0.75 14.68
C LEU A 230 6.29 0.02 15.72
N VAL A 231 5.03 -0.24 15.39
CA VAL A 231 4.11 -1.06 16.18
C VAL A 231 3.51 -2.12 15.25
N ARG A 232 3.64 -3.37 15.63
CA ARG A 232 2.97 -4.50 14.98
C ARG A 232 2.12 -5.22 16.03
N TYR A 233 0.93 -5.63 15.65
CA TYR A 233 -0.03 -6.30 16.54
C TYR A 233 -0.68 -7.47 15.81
N SER A 234 -0.77 -8.61 16.48
CA SER A 234 -1.52 -9.78 16.00
C SER A 234 -2.90 -9.83 16.66
N PRO A 235 -3.98 -9.71 15.89
CA PRO A 235 -5.33 -9.80 16.46
C PRO A 235 -5.68 -11.20 16.96
N SER A 236 -5.05 -12.26 16.41
CA SER A 236 -5.29 -13.66 16.80
C SER A 236 -4.61 -14.05 18.11
N THR A 237 -3.33 -13.67 18.28
CA THR A 237 -2.54 -14.01 19.48
C THR A 237 -2.57 -12.93 20.55
N ARG A 238 -3.02 -11.70 20.21
CA ARG A 238 -2.93 -10.48 21.02
C ARG A 238 -1.48 -10.12 21.41
N GLU A 239 -0.55 -10.54 20.60
CA GLU A 239 0.85 -10.19 20.75
C GLU A 239 1.13 -8.86 20.04
N MET A 240 2.06 -8.10 20.63
CA MET A 240 2.54 -6.83 20.07
C MET A 240 4.05 -6.78 20.07
N LEU A 241 4.60 -6.21 19.01
CA LEU A 241 6.02 -5.94 18.88
C LEU A 241 6.23 -4.47 18.60
N MET A 242 7.13 -3.84 19.37
CA MET A 242 7.48 -2.44 19.23
C MET A 242 8.96 -2.23 18.96
N VAL A 243 9.27 -1.26 18.10
CA VAL A 243 10.65 -0.80 17.86
C VAL A 243 10.67 0.72 17.87
N PRO A 244 11.47 1.35 18.74
CA PRO A 244 12.29 0.75 19.80
C PRO A 244 11.44 0.04 20.87
N PRO A 245 12.01 -0.90 21.64
CA PRO A 245 11.31 -1.51 22.76
C PRO A 245 10.81 -0.44 23.75
N PRO A 246 9.60 -0.61 24.31
CA PRO A 246 9.07 0.31 25.32
C PRO A 246 9.82 0.18 26.64
N ASP A 247 9.79 1.25 27.44
CA ASP A 247 10.24 1.22 28.83
C ASP A 247 9.28 0.38 29.70
N ASP A 248 9.66 0.15 30.96
CA ASP A 248 8.90 -0.71 31.89
C ASP A 248 7.52 -0.14 32.21
N GLU A 249 7.38 1.19 32.26
CA GLU A 249 6.09 1.85 32.53
C GLU A 249 5.12 1.64 31.35
N LEU A 250 5.54 1.94 30.14
CA LEU A 250 4.74 1.73 28.93
C LEU A 250 4.43 0.25 28.72
N ARG A 251 5.37 -0.65 29.04
CA ARG A 251 5.16 -2.09 29.00
C ARG A 251 4.02 -2.53 29.93
N ALA A 252 4.02 -2.02 31.17
CA ALA A 252 2.97 -2.32 32.14
C ALA A 252 1.59 -1.79 31.70
N GLU A 253 1.54 -0.58 31.13
CA GLU A 253 0.29 0.00 30.62
C GLU A 253 -0.25 -0.77 29.42
N ILE A 254 0.62 -1.21 28.50
CA ILE A 254 0.21 -2.03 27.35
C ILE A 254 -0.30 -3.41 27.83
N ALA A 255 0.37 -4.03 28.81
CA ALA A 255 -0.08 -5.27 29.40
C ALA A 255 -1.44 -5.13 30.07
N ALA A 256 -1.72 -3.98 30.71
CA ALA A 256 -3.03 -3.68 31.30
C ALA A 256 -4.15 -3.57 30.23
N GLN A 257 -3.83 -3.37 28.95
CA GLN A 257 -4.78 -3.44 27.84
C GLN A 257 -5.05 -4.88 27.35
N GLY A 258 -4.50 -5.90 28.01
CA GLY A 258 -4.63 -7.31 27.61
C GLY A 258 -3.80 -7.66 26.37
N ILE A 259 -2.69 -6.95 26.15
CA ILE A 259 -1.76 -7.13 25.05
C ILE A 259 -0.44 -7.70 25.60
N THR A 260 0.05 -8.78 25.00
CA THR A 260 1.35 -9.38 25.32
C THR A 260 2.44 -8.74 24.50
N LEU A 261 3.39 -8.06 25.14
CA LEU A 261 4.55 -7.49 24.44
C LEU A 261 5.62 -8.55 24.20
N CYS A 262 6.09 -8.62 22.95
CA CYS A 262 7.17 -9.48 22.51
C CYS A 262 8.43 -8.65 22.27
N ASP A 263 9.61 -9.17 22.66
CA ASP A 263 10.88 -8.43 22.53
C ASP A 263 11.58 -8.70 21.18
N GLU A 264 11.65 -9.97 20.75
CA GLU A 264 12.40 -10.36 19.55
C GLU A 264 11.52 -10.70 18.35
N ALA A 265 10.40 -11.35 18.59
CA ALA A 265 9.46 -11.77 17.55
C ALA A 265 8.07 -11.97 18.16
N MET A 266 7.06 -11.87 17.34
CA MET A 266 5.66 -12.17 17.66
C MET A 266 5.13 -13.27 16.74
N ASP A 267 4.05 -13.90 17.13
CA ASP A 267 3.36 -14.88 16.31
C ASP A 267 2.08 -14.25 15.68
N GLU A 268 1.88 -14.50 14.40
CA GLU A 268 0.67 -14.14 13.64
C GLU A 268 0.06 -15.40 13.04
N GLU A 269 -1.26 -15.51 13.04
CA GLU A 269 -1.97 -16.66 12.50
C GLU A 269 -2.43 -16.44 11.07
N LEU A 270 -2.21 -17.42 10.20
CA LEU A 270 -2.74 -17.45 8.84
C LEU A 270 -3.28 -18.86 8.56
N LEU A 271 -4.56 -18.99 8.24
CA LEU A 271 -5.25 -20.26 7.98
C LEU A 271 -5.03 -21.31 9.10
N GLY A 272 -5.05 -20.88 10.38
CA GLY A 272 -4.83 -21.77 11.52
C GLY A 272 -3.36 -22.14 11.76
N VAL A 273 -2.43 -21.58 11.02
CA VAL A 273 -0.97 -21.82 11.16
C VAL A 273 -0.32 -20.58 11.75
N LEU A 274 0.47 -20.78 12.82
CA LEU A 274 1.24 -19.70 13.45
C LEU A 274 2.56 -19.45 12.70
N PHE A 275 2.82 -18.19 12.43
CA PHE A 275 4.03 -17.68 11.79
C PHE A 275 4.77 -16.75 12.74
N ARG A 276 6.01 -17.06 13.04
CA ARG A 276 6.89 -16.20 13.81
C ARG A 276 7.45 -15.09 12.92
N ILE A 277 7.36 -13.84 13.39
CA ILE A 277 7.70 -12.65 12.63
C ILE A 277 8.55 -11.72 13.49
N ARG A 278 9.76 -11.40 13.02
CA ARG A 278 10.63 -10.38 13.62
C ARG A 278 10.31 -8.97 13.11
N PRO A 279 10.79 -7.91 13.79
CA PRO A 279 10.52 -6.52 13.40
C PRO A 279 10.92 -6.17 11.96
N SER A 280 12.02 -6.75 11.48
CA SER A 280 12.57 -6.48 10.14
C SER A 280 11.94 -7.31 9.04
N SER A 281 11.16 -8.33 9.37
CA SER A 281 10.55 -9.22 8.38
C SER A 281 9.23 -8.67 7.87
N PHE A 282 9.00 -8.81 6.57
CA PHE A 282 7.71 -8.49 5.97
C PHE A 282 6.67 -9.55 6.35
N PHE A 283 5.47 -9.10 6.59
CA PHE A 283 4.25 -9.94 6.66
C PHE A 283 3.06 -9.08 6.27
N GLN A 284 1.98 -9.69 5.79
CA GLN A 284 0.81 -8.98 5.29
C GLN A 284 0.15 -8.12 6.39
N THR A 285 -0.24 -6.89 6.02
CA THR A 285 -0.75 -5.90 6.98
C THR A 285 -2.24 -6.02 7.29
N ASN A 286 -2.94 -6.92 6.59
CA ASN A 286 -4.37 -7.21 6.75
C ASN A 286 -4.52 -8.73 6.84
N SER A 287 -4.56 -9.27 8.05
CA SER A 287 -4.60 -10.72 8.31
C SER A 287 -5.82 -11.40 7.67
N ARG A 288 -6.99 -10.70 7.62
CA ARG A 288 -8.22 -11.22 7.00
C ARG A 288 -8.06 -11.43 5.49
N GLN A 289 -7.52 -10.43 4.80
CA GLN A 289 -7.27 -10.54 3.35
C GLN A 289 -6.07 -11.43 3.03
N ALA A 290 -5.10 -11.52 3.93
CA ALA A 290 -4.00 -12.47 3.79
C ALA A 290 -4.49 -13.93 3.81
N ASN A 291 -5.47 -14.26 4.69
CA ASN A 291 -6.15 -15.55 4.67
C ASN A 291 -6.79 -15.81 3.30
N ARG A 292 -7.55 -14.81 2.80
CA ARG A 292 -8.24 -14.95 1.50
C ARG A 292 -7.26 -15.12 0.34
N MET A 293 -6.16 -14.36 0.35
CA MET A 293 -5.09 -14.51 -0.63
C MET A 293 -4.47 -15.92 -0.60
N ALA A 294 -4.15 -16.41 0.60
CA ALA A 294 -3.58 -17.74 0.76
C ALA A 294 -4.53 -18.84 0.28
N GLU A 295 -5.84 -18.75 0.59
CA GLU A 295 -6.86 -19.68 0.07
C GLU A 295 -6.85 -19.73 -1.45
N LEU A 296 -6.83 -18.60 -2.13
CA LEU A 296 -6.83 -18.51 -3.59
C LEU A 296 -5.55 -19.11 -4.19
N VAL A 297 -4.38 -18.81 -3.62
CA VAL A 297 -3.11 -19.39 -4.06
C VAL A 297 -3.12 -20.91 -3.91
N LEU A 298 -3.57 -21.41 -2.75
CA LEU A 298 -3.64 -22.84 -2.48
C LEU A 298 -4.66 -23.56 -3.37
N ALA A 299 -5.78 -22.92 -3.71
CA ALA A 299 -6.81 -23.52 -4.56
C ALA A 299 -6.32 -23.72 -6.00
N TRP A 300 -5.45 -22.85 -6.50
CA TRP A 300 -4.95 -22.91 -7.87
C TRP A 300 -3.77 -23.88 -8.05
N LEU A 301 -2.91 -24.00 -7.06
CA LEU A 301 -1.72 -24.85 -7.16
C LEU A 301 -2.07 -26.34 -7.01
N PRO A 302 -1.41 -27.23 -7.75
CA PRO A 302 -1.64 -28.67 -7.63
C PRO A 302 -1.19 -29.20 -6.27
N GLY A 303 -1.69 -30.36 -5.92
CA GLY A 303 -1.28 -31.10 -4.71
C GLY A 303 -1.09 -32.57 -5.00
N GLY A 304 -0.29 -33.23 -4.17
CA GLY A 304 -0.04 -34.67 -4.25
C GLY A 304 1.35 -35.02 -3.75
N PRO A 305 1.56 -36.31 -3.38
CA PRO A 305 2.82 -36.75 -2.81
C PRO A 305 4.01 -36.70 -3.78
N ASP A 306 3.73 -36.66 -5.08
CA ASP A 306 4.76 -36.61 -6.14
C ASP A 306 4.92 -35.20 -6.75
N THR A 307 4.23 -34.20 -6.19
CA THR A 307 4.32 -32.82 -6.72
C THR A 307 5.52 -32.06 -6.16
N THR A 308 6.21 -31.32 -7.01
CA THR A 308 7.25 -30.36 -6.65
C THR A 308 6.74 -28.94 -6.88
N LEU A 309 6.66 -28.15 -5.82
CA LEU A 309 6.21 -26.76 -5.84
C LEU A 309 7.34 -25.80 -5.49
N VAL A 310 7.27 -24.58 -6.02
CA VAL A 310 8.20 -23.49 -5.69
C VAL A 310 7.46 -22.33 -5.05
N ASP A 311 7.99 -21.81 -3.95
CA ASP A 311 7.62 -20.53 -3.33
C ASP A 311 8.75 -19.54 -3.61
N ALA A 312 8.58 -18.73 -4.66
CA ALA A 312 9.57 -17.76 -5.09
C ALA A 312 9.31 -16.39 -4.41
N TYR A 313 10.36 -15.81 -3.83
CA TYR A 313 10.30 -14.68 -2.88
C TYR A 313 9.54 -15.03 -1.59
N CYS A 314 9.87 -16.17 -0.99
CA CYS A 314 9.08 -16.80 0.08
C CYS A 314 8.99 -15.98 1.38
N GLY A 315 9.81 -14.93 1.55
CA GLY A 315 9.82 -14.12 2.77
C GLY A 315 10.06 -14.96 4.02
N VAL A 316 9.11 -14.92 4.95
CA VAL A 316 9.15 -15.72 6.19
C VAL A 316 8.71 -17.19 5.99
N GLY A 317 8.55 -17.63 4.74
CA GLY A 317 8.12 -18.98 4.38
C GLY A 317 6.60 -19.18 4.39
N THR A 318 5.84 -18.14 4.11
CA THR A 318 4.36 -18.12 4.24
C THR A 318 3.72 -19.18 3.35
N PHE A 319 3.91 -19.08 2.03
CA PHE A 319 3.31 -20.07 1.12
C PHE A 319 3.99 -21.43 1.22
N ALA A 320 5.32 -21.48 1.39
CA ALA A 320 6.04 -22.73 1.55
C ALA A 320 5.48 -23.59 2.69
N ARG A 321 5.17 -22.98 3.87
CA ARG A 321 4.60 -23.69 5.01
C ARG A 321 3.18 -24.19 4.73
N LEU A 322 2.37 -23.40 4.05
CA LEU A 322 0.98 -23.77 3.70
C LEU A 322 0.94 -24.82 2.58
N LEU A 323 1.92 -24.84 1.70
CA LEU A 323 2.06 -25.82 0.62
C LEU A 323 2.66 -27.15 1.09
N ALA A 324 3.51 -27.14 2.11
CA ALA A 324 4.22 -28.33 2.59
C ALA A 324 3.31 -29.54 2.88
N PRO A 325 2.14 -29.42 3.54
CA PRO A 325 1.25 -30.55 3.78
C PRO A 325 0.59 -31.13 2.52
N ARG A 326 0.67 -30.42 1.39
CA ARG A 326 -0.04 -30.74 0.14
C ARG A 326 0.88 -31.20 -0.98
N ALA A 327 2.19 -31.11 -0.81
CA ALA A 327 3.17 -31.41 -1.85
C ALA A 327 4.18 -32.45 -1.37
N GLY A 328 4.75 -33.22 -2.29
CA GLY A 328 5.87 -34.12 -1.99
C GLY A 328 7.13 -33.31 -1.68
N ARG A 329 7.34 -32.20 -2.36
CA ARG A 329 8.48 -31.30 -2.15
C ARG A 329 8.10 -29.84 -2.38
N VAL A 330 8.69 -28.93 -1.57
CA VAL A 330 8.59 -27.49 -1.76
C VAL A 330 9.99 -26.88 -1.75
N ILE A 331 10.29 -26.00 -2.71
CA ILE A 331 11.52 -25.22 -2.79
C ILE A 331 11.16 -23.77 -2.45
N ALA A 332 11.66 -23.26 -1.33
CA ALA A 332 11.43 -21.89 -0.87
C ALA A 332 12.68 -21.04 -1.13
N ILE A 333 12.54 -19.96 -1.92
CA ILE A 333 13.66 -19.11 -2.36
C ILE A 333 13.47 -17.70 -1.81
N GLU A 334 14.48 -17.16 -1.10
CA GLU A 334 14.49 -15.82 -0.52
C GLU A 334 15.94 -15.31 -0.39
N GLU A 335 16.19 -14.05 -0.76
CA GLU A 335 17.52 -13.46 -0.63
C GLU A 335 17.78 -12.83 0.76
N SER A 336 16.75 -12.33 1.43
CA SER A 336 16.87 -11.60 2.70
C SER A 336 17.29 -12.51 3.86
N ALA A 337 18.47 -12.30 4.39
CA ALA A 337 18.96 -13.05 5.56
C ALA A 337 18.08 -12.90 6.81
N SER A 338 17.37 -11.78 6.97
CA SER A 338 16.43 -11.57 8.07
C SER A 338 15.16 -12.40 7.90
N ALA A 339 14.59 -12.43 6.69
CA ALA A 339 13.42 -13.24 6.36
C ALA A 339 13.74 -14.74 6.45
N ILE A 340 14.90 -15.18 5.96
CA ILE A 340 15.35 -16.58 6.07
C ILE A 340 15.48 -17.07 7.52
N ARG A 341 15.87 -16.22 8.46
CA ARG A 341 15.87 -16.60 9.88
C ARG A 341 14.48 -16.97 10.40
N ASP A 342 13.47 -16.20 9.99
CA ASP A 342 12.08 -16.49 10.33
C ASP A 342 11.56 -17.67 9.53
N ALA A 343 11.88 -17.80 8.24
CA ALA A 343 11.52 -18.94 7.40
C ALA A 343 12.05 -20.27 7.99
N ARG A 344 13.31 -20.31 8.43
CA ARG A 344 13.87 -21.51 9.08
C ARG A 344 13.12 -21.90 10.35
N TRP A 345 12.67 -20.93 11.13
CA TRP A 345 11.84 -21.20 12.29
C TRP A 345 10.46 -21.71 11.90
N ASN A 346 9.82 -21.01 10.97
CA ASN A 346 8.46 -21.33 10.52
C ASN A 346 8.37 -22.69 9.81
N LEU A 347 9.45 -23.12 9.16
CA LEU A 347 9.54 -24.36 8.38
C LEU A 347 10.27 -25.50 9.08
N ARG A 348 10.63 -25.36 10.38
CA ARG A 348 11.42 -26.35 11.12
C ARG A 348 10.77 -27.76 11.18
N ASP A 349 9.43 -27.78 11.11
CA ASP A 349 8.64 -29.03 11.22
C ASP A 349 8.12 -29.50 9.83
N THR A 350 8.70 -28.98 8.73
CA THR A 350 8.34 -29.35 7.35
C THR A 350 9.52 -29.96 6.60
N PRO A 351 9.79 -31.27 6.79
CA PRO A 351 11.00 -31.93 6.27
C PRO A 351 11.07 -31.97 4.74
N ASN A 352 9.94 -31.80 4.06
CA ASN A 352 9.84 -31.75 2.60
C ASN A 352 10.07 -30.36 2.01
N VAL A 353 10.40 -29.34 2.83
CA VAL A 353 10.72 -28.00 2.35
C VAL A 353 12.23 -27.80 2.31
N THR A 354 12.74 -27.38 1.16
CA THR A 354 14.13 -26.95 0.98
C THR A 354 14.20 -25.43 0.91
N ILE A 355 14.91 -24.80 1.86
CA ILE A 355 15.11 -23.33 1.87
C ILE A 355 16.40 -23.00 1.13
N VAL A 356 16.31 -22.14 0.13
CA VAL A 356 17.44 -21.63 -0.66
C VAL A 356 17.59 -20.13 -0.40
N GLN A 357 18.67 -19.75 0.27
CA GLN A 357 18.99 -18.35 0.52
C GLN A 357 19.79 -17.77 -0.65
N ALA A 358 19.09 -17.27 -1.65
CA ALA A 358 19.67 -16.65 -2.85
C ALA A 358 18.59 -15.83 -3.57
N LYS A 359 19.00 -15.12 -4.59
CA LYS A 359 18.06 -14.41 -5.48
C LYS A 359 17.30 -15.37 -6.36
N VAL A 360 16.01 -15.10 -6.59
CA VAL A 360 15.16 -15.93 -7.44
C VAL A 360 15.69 -16.00 -8.87
N GLU A 361 16.21 -14.87 -9.39
CA GLU A 361 16.80 -14.77 -10.74
C GLU A 361 18.04 -15.64 -10.94
N ASP A 362 18.73 -16.02 -9.87
CA ASP A 362 19.91 -16.90 -9.95
C ASP A 362 19.53 -18.38 -9.77
N VAL A 363 18.50 -18.66 -8.94
CA VAL A 363 18.11 -20.03 -8.56
C VAL A 363 17.15 -20.64 -9.56
N LEU A 364 16.06 -19.93 -9.91
CA LEU A 364 14.99 -20.50 -10.73
C LEU A 364 15.48 -21.02 -12.11
N PRO A 365 16.40 -20.36 -12.81
CA PRO A 365 16.98 -20.90 -14.06
C PRO A 365 17.80 -22.18 -13.82
N SER A 366 18.42 -22.34 -12.65
CA SER A 366 19.34 -23.46 -12.35
C SER A 366 18.65 -24.71 -11.84
N ILE A 367 17.38 -24.66 -11.46
CA ILE A 367 16.61 -25.84 -11.05
C ILE A 367 16.49 -26.78 -12.25
N THR A 368 16.91 -28.04 -12.10
CA THR A 368 16.86 -29.02 -13.20
C THR A 368 15.69 -30.00 -13.07
N GLU A 369 15.15 -30.13 -11.88
CA GLU A 369 13.99 -31.00 -11.61
C GLU A 369 12.69 -30.47 -12.23
N ARG A 370 11.74 -31.37 -12.46
CA ARG A 370 10.41 -31.02 -12.91
C ARG A 370 9.68 -30.23 -11.82
N LEU A 371 9.03 -29.15 -12.22
CA LEU A 371 8.17 -28.35 -11.36
C LEU A 371 6.71 -28.51 -11.81
N ASP A 372 5.81 -28.75 -10.86
CA ASP A 372 4.39 -28.93 -11.14
C ASP A 372 3.57 -27.66 -10.87
N GLY A 373 4.09 -26.77 -10.04
CA GLY A 373 3.49 -25.47 -9.75
C GLY A 373 4.45 -24.50 -9.09
N LEU A 374 4.14 -23.22 -9.22
CA LEU A 374 4.95 -22.14 -8.65
C LEU A 374 4.07 -21.01 -8.17
N VAL A 375 4.32 -20.49 -6.97
CA VAL A 375 3.83 -19.18 -6.52
C VAL A 375 4.98 -18.19 -6.55
N ILE A 376 4.71 -16.97 -7.04
CA ILE A 376 5.66 -15.89 -7.14
C ILE A 376 5.05 -14.61 -6.59
N ASP A 377 5.70 -14.01 -5.59
CA ASP A 377 5.28 -12.77 -4.93
C ASP A 377 6.44 -11.75 -4.92
N PRO A 378 6.77 -11.16 -6.08
CA PRO A 378 7.93 -10.31 -6.23
C PRO A 378 7.72 -8.94 -5.58
N PRO A 379 8.79 -8.14 -5.37
CA PRO A 379 8.68 -6.76 -4.95
C PRO A 379 7.90 -5.91 -5.97
N ARG A 380 7.52 -4.69 -5.59
CA ARG A 380 6.74 -3.75 -6.41
C ARG A 380 7.27 -3.52 -7.84
N ALA A 381 8.57 -3.70 -8.05
CA ALA A 381 9.18 -3.58 -9.37
C ALA A 381 8.82 -4.72 -10.35
N GLY A 382 8.13 -5.75 -9.86
CA GLY A 382 7.83 -6.97 -10.61
C GLY A 382 9.05 -7.89 -10.72
N CYS A 383 8.95 -8.90 -11.57
CA CYS A 383 10.02 -9.85 -11.80
C CYS A 383 11.14 -9.26 -12.68
N GLN A 384 12.36 -9.69 -12.38
CA GLN A 384 13.47 -9.43 -13.28
C GLN A 384 13.41 -10.34 -14.52
N ARG A 385 14.01 -9.92 -15.62
CA ARG A 385 13.98 -10.64 -16.90
C ARG A 385 14.41 -12.12 -16.79
N PRO A 386 15.50 -12.48 -16.09
CA PRO A 386 15.91 -13.90 -15.98
C PRO A 386 14.85 -14.78 -15.33
N VAL A 387 14.03 -14.26 -14.41
CA VAL A 387 12.92 -15.01 -13.81
C VAL A 387 11.82 -15.29 -14.84
N LEU A 388 11.44 -14.28 -15.61
CA LEU A 388 10.43 -14.40 -16.66
C LEU A 388 10.90 -15.34 -17.79
N ASP A 389 12.17 -15.26 -18.16
CA ASP A 389 12.77 -16.16 -19.15
C ASP A 389 12.78 -17.61 -18.66
N ALA A 390 13.18 -17.84 -17.41
CA ALA A 390 13.15 -19.17 -16.80
C ALA A 390 11.73 -19.76 -16.75
N LEU A 391 10.73 -18.95 -16.41
CA LEU A 391 9.33 -19.40 -16.44
C LEU A 391 8.92 -19.79 -17.86
N ALA A 392 9.20 -18.93 -18.85
CA ALA A 392 8.83 -19.18 -20.25
C ALA A 392 9.51 -20.40 -20.86
N GLU A 393 10.77 -20.67 -20.49
CA GLU A 393 11.53 -21.82 -20.96
C GLU A 393 11.10 -23.13 -20.29
N ARG A 394 10.86 -23.08 -18.99
CA ARG A 394 10.50 -24.26 -18.19
C ARG A 394 9.04 -24.67 -18.35
N ARG A 395 8.17 -23.75 -18.72
CA ARG A 395 6.73 -23.98 -18.87
C ARG A 395 6.13 -24.71 -17.67
N VAL A 396 6.37 -24.16 -16.45
CA VAL A 396 5.79 -24.72 -15.23
C VAL A 396 4.27 -24.79 -15.41
N PRO A 397 3.63 -25.97 -15.26
CA PRO A 397 2.23 -26.15 -15.65
C PRO A 397 1.26 -25.14 -15.04
N ARG A 398 1.48 -24.76 -13.76
CA ARG A 398 0.64 -23.79 -13.06
C ARG A 398 1.48 -22.77 -12.32
N VAL A 399 1.23 -21.50 -12.60
CA VAL A 399 1.89 -20.37 -11.93
C VAL A 399 0.84 -19.45 -11.32
N VAL A 400 1.03 -19.11 -10.06
CA VAL A 400 0.27 -18.07 -9.36
C VAL A 400 1.20 -16.88 -9.18
N TYR A 401 0.84 -15.74 -9.78
CA TYR A 401 1.56 -14.48 -9.63
C TYR A 401 0.79 -13.55 -8.70
N VAL A 402 1.32 -13.29 -7.51
CA VAL A 402 0.82 -12.30 -6.55
C VAL A 402 1.51 -10.97 -6.82
N SER A 403 0.78 -9.85 -6.86
CA SER A 403 1.36 -8.53 -7.15
C SER A 403 0.60 -7.39 -6.50
N CYS A 404 1.32 -6.51 -5.81
CA CYS A 404 0.76 -5.28 -5.24
C CYS A 404 0.77 -4.09 -6.21
N ASP A 405 1.19 -4.28 -7.48
CA ASP A 405 1.28 -3.22 -8.49
C ASP A 405 0.71 -3.69 -9.83
N PRO A 406 -0.45 -3.18 -10.27
CA PRO A 406 -1.08 -3.61 -11.53
C PRO A 406 -0.26 -3.34 -12.79
N ASP A 407 0.55 -2.26 -12.81
CA ASP A 407 1.29 -1.86 -14.00
C ASP A 407 2.48 -2.81 -14.24
N THR A 408 3.21 -3.15 -13.17
CA THR A 408 4.31 -4.13 -13.26
C THR A 408 3.80 -5.54 -13.51
N LEU A 409 2.67 -5.92 -12.91
CA LEU A 409 1.99 -7.18 -13.21
C LEU A 409 1.63 -7.28 -14.71
N ALA A 410 0.96 -6.26 -15.24
CA ALA A 410 0.54 -6.22 -16.64
C ALA A 410 1.71 -6.35 -17.59
N ARG A 411 2.84 -5.66 -17.32
CA ARG A 411 4.09 -5.78 -18.07
C ARG A 411 4.62 -7.22 -18.09
N ASP A 412 4.67 -7.87 -16.94
CA ASP A 412 5.24 -9.21 -16.78
C ASP A 412 4.32 -10.27 -17.42
N LEU A 413 3.00 -10.13 -17.25
CA LEU A 413 2.01 -11.00 -17.90
C LEU A 413 2.06 -10.87 -19.43
N ALA A 414 2.14 -9.64 -19.97
CA ALA A 414 2.28 -9.43 -21.41
C ALA A 414 3.55 -10.08 -21.97
N TYR A 415 4.64 -10.05 -21.20
CA TYR A 415 5.85 -10.76 -21.61
C TYR A 415 5.64 -12.28 -21.67
N LEU A 416 5.05 -12.89 -20.67
CA LEU A 416 4.84 -14.33 -20.58
C LEU A 416 3.79 -14.85 -21.58
N CYS A 417 2.71 -14.10 -21.78
CA CYS A 417 1.55 -14.54 -22.57
C CYS A 417 1.65 -14.12 -24.05
N GLU A 418 2.07 -12.87 -24.33
CA GLU A 418 2.06 -12.31 -25.68
C GLU A 418 3.43 -12.38 -26.36
N THR A 419 4.52 -12.04 -25.63
CA THR A 419 5.85 -11.99 -26.21
C THR A 419 6.47 -13.39 -26.32
N ARG A 420 6.42 -14.17 -25.26
CA ARG A 420 6.98 -15.52 -25.20
C ARG A 420 5.96 -16.60 -25.56
N THR A 421 4.66 -16.27 -25.51
CA THR A 421 3.54 -17.21 -25.77
C THR A 421 3.69 -18.53 -25.01
N ALA A 422 4.18 -18.43 -23.77
CA ALA A 422 4.50 -19.59 -22.95
C ALA A 422 3.35 -19.96 -22.01
N TYR A 423 2.43 -19.01 -21.78
CA TYR A 423 1.34 -19.17 -20.82
C TYR A 423 0.03 -18.60 -21.35
N HIS A 424 -1.07 -19.23 -20.91
CA HIS A 424 -2.42 -18.67 -20.98
C HIS A 424 -2.76 -18.03 -19.65
N LEU A 425 -3.14 -16.76 -19.66
CA LEU A 425 -3.69 -16.07 -18.51
C LEU A 425 -5.12 -16.57 -18.26
N ARG A 426 -5.35 -17.27 -17.18
CA ARG A 426 -6.67 -17.86 -16.84
C ARG A 426 -7.58 -16.85 -16.17
N GLU A 427 -7.08 -16.12 -15.19
CA GLU A 427 -7.81 -15.06 -14.53
C GLU A 427 -6.86 -14.13 -13.77
N VAL A 428 -7.33 -12.91 -13.50
CA VAL A 428 -6.74 -11.98 -12.55
C VAL A 428 -7.80 -11.64 -11.52
N GLN A 429 -7.54 -12.01 -10.27
CA GLN A 429 -8.38 -11.70 -9.12
C GLN A 429 -7.79 -10.55 -8.33
N PRO A 430 -8.32 -9.32 -8.46
CA PRO A 430 -7.96 -8.23 -7.57
C PRO A 430 -8.47 -8.49 -6.15
N LEU A 431 -7.67 -8.15 -5.15
CA LEU A 431 -7.98 -8.33 -3.73
C LEU A 431 -7.71 -7.03 -2.99
N ASP A 432 -8.69 -6.49 -2.28
CA ASP A 432 -8.53 -5.25 -1.52
C ASP A 432 -7.80 -5.49 -0.19
N MET A 433 -6.49 -5.72 -0.26
CA MET A 433 -5.60 -5.84 0.89
C MET A 433 -5.55 -4.55 1.72
N PHE A 434 -5.79 -3.40 1.09
CA PHE A 434 -5.63 -2.07 1.66
C PHE A 434 -6.89 -1.20 1.48
N PRO A 435 -8.02 -1.53 2.12
CA PRO A 435 -9.22 -0.68 2.09
C PRO A 435 -8.91 0.78 2.42
N GLN A 436 -9.69 1.71 1.87
CA GLN A 436 -9.54 3.16 2.05
C GLN A 436 -8.30 3.78 1.39
N THR A 437 -7.49 2.98 0.70
CA THR A 437 -6.29 3.43 -0.03
C THR A 437 -6.38 3.09 -1.51
N ALA A 438 -5.53 3.70 -2.33
CA ALA A 438 -5.43 3.40 -3.75
C ALA A 438 -4.70 2.09 -4.09
N HIS A 439 -4.13 1.42 -3.11
CA HIS A 439 -3.42 0.15 -3.31
C HIS A 439 -4.39 -1.00 -3.55
N ILE A 440 -3.97 -1.93 -4.39
CA ILE A 440 -4.69 -3.17 -4.71
C ILE A 440 -3.68 -4.30 -4.82
N GLU A 441 -4.01 -5.45 -4.28
CA GLU A 441 -3.29 -6.70 -4.49
C GLU A 441 -3.95 -7.48 -5.63
N ASN A 442 -3.18 -8.25 -6.39
CA ASN A 442 -3.69 -9.00 -7.53
C ASN A 442 -3.13 -10.40 -7.49
N ILE A 443 -3.97 -11.37 -7.84
CA ILE A 443 -3.58 -12.77 -7.96
C ILE A 443 -3.89 -13.17 -9.41
N ALA A 444 -2.83 -13.33 -10.22
CA ALA A 444 -2.97 -13.80 -11.59
C ALA A 444 -2.63 -15.29 -11.65
N THR A 445 -3.45 -16.04 -12.36
CA THR A 445 -3.26 -17.49 -12.56
C THR A 445 -2.91 -17.77 -14.02
N LEU A 446 -1.81 -18.48 -14.21
CA LEU A 446 -1.24 -18.78 -15.48
C LEU A 446 -1.15 -20.31 -15.66
N GLU A 447 -1.44 -20.79 -16.87
CA GLU A 447 -1.32 -22.20 -17.26
C GLU A 447 -0.48 -22.31 -18.52
N ALA A 448 0.55 -23.16 -18.47
CA ALA A 448 1.39 -23.44 -19.62
C ALA A 448 0.71 -24.46 -20.55
N ASP A 449 0.94 -24.32 -21.86
CA ASP A 449 0.67 -25.41 -22.81
C ASP A 449 1.67 -26.55 -22.56
N VAL A 450 1.15 -27.67 -22.10
CA VAL A 450 1.92 -28.87 -21.78
C VAL A 450 1.90 -29.83 -22.98
#